data_adc59840db7ed9136720446dffed8689
#
_entry.id   adc59840db7ed9136720446dffed8689
#
_cell.length_a   1.000
_cell.length_b   1.000
_cell.length_c   1.000
_cell.angle_alpha   90.00
_cell.angle_beta   90.00
_cell.angle_gamma   90.00
#
_symmetry.space_group_name_H-M   'P 1'
#
loop_
_entity.id
_entity.type
_entity.pdbx_description
1 polymer ?
#
loop_
_entity_poly.entity_id
_entity_poly.type
_entity_poly.pdbx_seq_one_letter_code
_entity_poly.pdbx_strand_id
1 'polypeptide(L)'
;VDATNLERWKYNLDADMCEAYKIEVFKKFPMAEWKGEKFAPEQIALNEIALAGYQVRWHSEIIYICEYLNDGLTKGSRKLEKNNPMGYAMMYNHMLKYPDLSKKRKLYVAAQHIAFSIYGHNPGYIWKSNQKKYTVLMLPIGVVLAIRRKRQLKEV
;
A
#
# COMPACT_ATOMS: atom_id res chain seq x y z
N VAL A 1 -20.72 -8.53 -8.77
CA VAL A 1 -20.26 -9.59 -7.88
C VAL A 1 -19.97 -9.01 -6.51
N ASP A 2 -20.23 -9.75 -5.44
CA ASP A 2 -19.87 -9.34 -4.08
C ASP A 2 -18.53 -9.99 -3.71
N ALA A 3 -17.52 -9.16 -3.38
CA ALA A 3 -16.18 -9.59 -3.03
C ALA A 3 -15.51 -8.57 -2.13
N THR A 4 -14.55 -9.00 -1.32
CA THR A 4 -13.71 -8.08 -0.56
C THR A 4 -12.70 -7.40 -1.49
N ASN A 5 -12.17 -6.26 -1.08
CA ASN A 5 -11.10 -5.59 -1.85
C ASN A 5 -9.85 -6.47 -2.02
N LEU A 6 -9.58 -7.40 -1.09
CA LEU A 6 -8.46 -8.34 -1.18
C LEU A 6 -8.69 -9.48 -2.18
N GLU A 7 -9.94 -9.70 -2.62
CA GLU A 7 -10.32 -10.77 -3.54
C GLU A 7 -10.50 -10.32 -4.98
N ARG A 8 -10.26 -9.04 -5.28
CA ARG A 8 -10.41 -8.45 -6.63
C ARG A 8 -9.78 -9.32 -7.74
N TRP A 9 -8.60 -9.85 -7.47
CA TRP A 9 -7.87 -10.69 -8.41
C TRP A 9 -8.59 -12.00 -8.76
N LYS A 10 -9.43 -12.55 -7.88
CA LYS A 10 -10.20 -13.77 -8.13
C LYS A 10 -11.29 -13.54 -9.19
N TYR A 11 -11.76 -12.31 -9.31
CA TYR A 11 -12.87 -11.91 -10.16
C TYR A 11 -12.44 -11.01 -11.33
N ASN A 12 -11.13 -10.89 -11.56
CA ASN A 12 -10.56 -10.08 -12.64
C ASN A 12 -10.99 -8.60 -12.59
N LEU A 13 -11.03 -8.02 -11.37
CA LEU A 13 -11.44 -6.65 -11.08
C LEU A 13 -10.24 -5.68 -11.04
N ASP A 14 -9.26 -5.87 -11.94
CA ASP A 14 -8.05 -5.04 -12.05
C ASP A 14 -8.27 -3.86 -12.99
N ALA A 15 -9.16 -2.94 -12.59
CA ALA A 15 -9.42 -1.70 -13.31
C ALA A 15 -9.51 -0.53 -12.33
N ASP A 16 -9.44 0.70 -12.85
CA ASP A 16 -9.80 1.90 -12.09
C ASP A 16 -11.29 1.87 -11.81
N MET A 17 -11.67 1.79 -10.55
CA MET A 17 -13.03 1.67 -10.09
C MET A 17 -13.45 2.93 -9.34
N CYS A 18 -14.72 3.30 -9.47
CA CYS A 18 -15.34 4.30 -8.60
C CYS A 18 -15.93 3.59 -7.38
N GLU A 19 -15.31 3.76 -6.23
CA GLU A 19 -15.69 3.05 -5.01
C GLU A 19 -16.50 3.95 -4.10
N ALA A 20 -17.66 3.47 -3.67
CA ALA A 20 -18.52 4.13 -2.69
C ALA A 20 -18.65 3.26 -1.43
N TYR A 21 -18.43 3.87 -0.27
CA TYR A 21 -18.50 3.19 1.01
C TYR A 21 -19.55 3.83 1.92
N LYS A 22 -20.26 3.01 2.71
CA LYS A 22 -21.11 3.53 3.77
C LYS A 22 -20.25 4.29 4.78
N ILE A 23 -20.64 5.52 5.09
CA ILE A 23 -19.86 6.40 5.96
C ILE A 23 -19.63 5.80 7.36
N GLU A 24 -20.60 5.04 7.88
CA GLU A 24 -20.51 4.38 9.20
C GLU A 24 -19.45 3.27 9.20
N VAL A 25 -19.19 2.63 8.04
CA VAL A 25 -18.12 1.65 7.89
C VAL A 25 -16.78 2.40 7.76
N PHE A 26 -16.73 3.39 6.87
CA PHE A 26 -15.49 4.12 6.60
C PHE A 26 -14.94 4.83 7.85
N LYS A 27 -15.81 5.37 8.71
CA LYS A 27 -15.41 5.98 9.99
C LYS A 27 -14.73 5.02 10.97
N LYS A 28 -14.95 3.71 10.85
CA LYS A 28 -14.29 2.69 11.69
C LYS A 28 -12.85 2.41 11.25
N PHE A 29 -12.52 2.74 10.00
CA PHE A 29 -11.24 2.44 9.37
C PHE A 29 -10.66 3.72 8.76
N PRO A 30 -10.18 4.66 9.60
CA PRO A 30 -9.69 5.94 9.12
C PRO A 30 -8.48 5.77 8.19
N MET A 31 -8.28 6.74 7.29
CA MET A 31 -7.11 6.78 6.43
C MET A 31 -5.85 6.80 7.29
N ALA A 32 -4.85 6.04 6.84
CA ALA A 32 -3.56 5.99 7.53
C ALA A 32 -2.82 7.32 7.32
N GLU A 33 -2.18 7.81 8.38
CA GLU A 33 -1.42 9.05 8.36
C GLU A 33 -0.04 8.84 8.99
N TRP A 34 0.96 9.51 8.45
CA TRP A 34 2.26 9.62 9.07
C TRP A 34 2.60 11.08 9.31
N LYS A 35 2.96 11.42 10.55
CA LYS A 35 3.26 12.80 10.93
C LYS A 35 4.36 13.38 10.04
N GLY A 36 4.05 14.48 9.35
CA GLY A 36 4.97 15.19 8.46
C GLY A 36 4.87 14.75 6.99
N GLU A 37 4.11 13.72 6.66
CA GLU A 37 3.81 13.32 5.28
C GLU A 37 2.37 13.73 4.90
N LYS A 38 2.15 13.95 3.60
CA LYS A 38 0.86 14.41 3.06
C LYS A 38 0.08 13.30 2.37
N PHE A 39 0.66 12.10 2.29
CA PHE A 39 0.05 10.98 1.59
C PHE A 39 0.40 9.65 2.26
N ALA A 40 -0.59 8.81 2.39
CA ALA A 40 -0.44 7.36 2.59
C ALA A 40 -1.42 6.66 1.65
N PRO A 41 -1.04 5.50 1.06
CA PRO A 41 -1.92 4.78 0.15
C PRO A 41 -3.25 4.41 0.81
N GLU A 42 -4.37 4.76 0.16
CA GLU A 42 -5.74 4.47 0.60
C GLU A 42 -6.00 2.96 0.77
N GLN A 43 -5.25 2.15 0.03
CA GLN A 43 -5.28 0.69 0.14
C GLN A 43 -5.16 0.17 1.58
N ILE A 44 -4.56 0.93 2.49
CA ILE A 44 -4.47 0.55 3.91
C ILE A 44 -5.87 0.50 4.52
N ALA A 45 -6.64 1.58 4.39
CA ALA A 45 -8.01 1.66 4.93
C ALA A 45 -8.95 0.69 4.21
N LEU A 46 -8.91 0.63 2.89
CA LEU A 46 -9.76 -0.24 2.08
C LEU A 46 -9.52 -1.73 2.40
N ASN A 47 -8.27 -2.10 2.64
CA ASN A 47 -7.94 -3.48 2.99
C ASN A 47 -8.17 -3.79 4.47
N GLU A 48 -8.16 -2.82 5.38
CA GLU A 48 -8.66 -3.03 6.77
C GLU A 48 -10.17 -3.33 6.75
N ILE A 49 -10.94 -2.61 5.93
CA ILE A 49 -12.38 -2.89 5.72
C ILE A 49 -12.57 -4.33 5.21
N ALA A 50 -11.75 -4.75 4.23
CA ALA A 50 -11.79 -6.11 3.70
C ALA A 50 -11.38 -7.18 4.74
N LEU A 51 -10.33 -6.92 5.53
CA LEU A 51 -9.90 -7.83 6.62
C LEU A 51 -10.94 -7.95 7.73
N ALA A 52 -11.77 -6.94 7.93
CA ALA A 52 -12.90 -6.97 8.85
C ALA A 52 -14.13 -7.72 8.29
N GLY A 53 -14.03 -8.28 7.07
CA GLY A 53 -15.07 -9.09 6.45
C GLY A 53 -16.13 -8.32 5.68
N TYR A 54 -15.98 -7.01 5.52
CA TYR A 54 -16.89 -6.23 4.69
C TYR A 54 -16.65 -6.52 3.20
N GLN A 55 -17.74 -6.68 2.46
CA GLN A 55 -17.73 -6.88 1.02
C GLN A 55 -18.12 -5.61 0.28
N VAL A 56 -17.59 -5.46 -0.92
CA VAL A 56 -17.97 -4.44 -1.90
C VAL A 56 -18.77 -5.13 -3.00
N ARG A 57 -19.86 -4.52 -3.43
CA ARG A 57 -20.65 -4.96 -4.58
C ARG A 57 -20.09 -4.31 -5.84
N TRP A 58 -19.47 -5.13 -6.69
CA TRP A 58 -18.85 -4.70 -7.92
C TRP A 58 -19.82 -4.82 -9.09
N HIS A 59 -20.00 -3.72 -9.83
CA HIS A 59 -20.79 -3.61 -11.04
C HIS A 59 -19.88 -3.38 -12.24
N SER A 60 -20.30 -3.84 -13.42
CA SER A 60 -19.56 -3.65 -14.67
C SER A 60 -19.99 -2.42 -15.46
N GLU A 61 -20.91 -1.64 -14.92
CA GLU A 61 -21.42 -0.43 -15.58
C GLU A 61 -20.36 0.67 -15.59
N ILE A 62 -20.22 1.34 -16.71
CA ILE A 62 -19.36 2.53 -16.84
C ILE A 62 -20.14 3.72 -16.27
N ILE A 63 -19.72 4.21 -15.10
CA ILE A 63 -20.37 5.31 -14.39
C ILE A 63 -19.59 6.62 -14.45
N TYR A 64 -18.35 6.60 -14.90
CA TYR A 64 -17.55 7.81 -15.11
C TYR A 64 -16.48 7.58 -16.19
N ILE A 65 -16.04 8.67 -16.81
CA ILE A 65 -14.91 8.69 -17.73
C ILE A 65 -13.88 9.66 -17.15
N CYS A 66 -12.62 9.22 -17.08
CA CYS A 66 -11.53 10.03 -16.57
C CYS A 66 -10.38 10.13 -17.58
N GLU A 67 -9.65 11.24 -17.53
CA GLU A 67 -8.42 11.46 -18.28
C GLU A 67 -7.24 11.56 -17.33
N TYR A 68 -6.11 10.96 -17.73
CA TYR A 68 -4.86 11.09 -16.98
C TYR A 68 -4.17 12.41 -17.30
N LEU A 69 -4.21 13.33 -16.36
CA LEU A 69 -3.54 14.63 -16.49
C LEU A 69 -2.02 14.48 -16.44
N ASN A 70 -1.29 15.40 -17.10
CA ASN A 70 0.17 15.37 -17.14
C ASN A 70 0.83 15.59 -15.77
N ASP A 71 0.16 16.33 -14.89
CA ASP A 71 0.54 16.63 -13.51
C ASP A 71 -0.21 15.79 -12.47
N GLY A 72 -0.98 14.78 -12.93
CA GLY A 72 -1.75 13.90 -12.06
C GLY A 72 -0.89 12.98 -11.18
N LEU A 73 -1.46 12.51 -10.07
CA LEU A 73 -0.78 11.65 -9.09
C LEU A 73 -0.20 10.38 -9.71
N THR A 74 -0.85 9.80 -10.71
CA THR A 74 -0.40 8.59 -11.40
C THR A 74 0.93 8.79 -12.12
N LYS A 75 1.10 9.91 -12.85
CA LYS A 75 2.38 10.25 -13.49
C LYS A 75 3.43 10.70 -12.48
N GLY A 76 3.01 11.26 -11.36
CA GLY A 76 3.86 11.71 -10.25
C GLY A 76 4.20 10.63 -9.22
N SER A 77 3.93 9.35 -9.48
CA SER A 77 4.05 8.27 -8.48
C SER A 77 5.42 8.19 -7.80
N ARG A 78 6.51 8.37 -8.55
CA ARG A 78 7.88 8.41 -7.99
C ARG A 78 8.10 9.61 -7.05
N LYS A 79 7.56 10.77 -7.40
CA LYS A 79 7.60 11.98 -6.56
C LYS A 79 6.77 11.77 -5.29
N LEU A 80 5.66 11.05 -5.42
CA LEU A 80 4.81 10.68 -4.28
C LEU A 80 5.56 9.76 -3.30
N GLU A 81 6.21 8.70 -3.80
CA GLU A 81 7.08 7.82 -3.01
C GLU A 81 8.23 8.57 -2.33
N LYS A 82 8.88 9.50 -3.06
CA LYS A 82 9.97 10.31 -2.55
C LYS A 82 9.56 11.16 -1.35
N ASN A 83 8.40 11.79 -1.46
CA ASN A 83 7.93 12.76 -0.47
C ASN A 83 7.17 12.12 0.70
N ASN A 84 6.72 10.86 0.56
CA ASN A 84 5.89 10.19 1.55
C ASN A 84 6.35 8.74 1.80
N PRO A 85 7.63 8.51 2.09
CA PRO A 85 8.19 7.16 2.21
C PRO A 85 7.58 6.34 3.34
N MET A 86 7.18 6.98 4.44
CA MET A 86 6.62 6.28 5.59
C MET A 86 5.19 5.82 5.33
N GLY A 87 4.38 6.56 4.53
CA GLY A 87 3.09 6.10 4.03
C GLY A 87 3.22 4.78 3.28
N TYR A 88 4.24 4.67 2.42
CA TYR A 88 4.55 3.41 1.72
C TYR A 88 5.10 2.34 2.67
N ALA A 89 5.95 2.68 3.64
CA ALA A 89 6.40 1.74 4.67
C ALA A 89 5.23 1.13 5.44
N MET A 90 4.23 1.96 5.81
CA MET A 90 2.98 1.52 6.45
C MET A 90 2.19 0.58 5.54
N MET A 91 2.02 0.92 4.27
CA MET A 91 1.31 0.07 3.31
C MET A 91 1.96 -1.31 3.20
N TYR A 92 3.27 -1.38 2.98
CA TYR A 92 3.97 -2.66 2.89
C TYR A 92 3.92 -3.45 4.20
N ASN A 93 4.01 -2.80 5.35
CA ASN A 93 3.81 -3.46 6.63
C ASN A 93 2.38 -4.01 6.77
N HIS A 94 1.39 -3.24 6.35
CA HIS A 94 -0.01 -3.65 6.36
C HIS A 94 -0.25 -4.88 5.48
N MET A 95 0.33 -4.91 4.28
CA MET A 95 0.22 -6.06 3.37
C MET A 95 0.71 -7.38 4.01
N LEU A 96 1.61 -7.34 4.98
CA LEU A 96 2.06 -8.53 5.70
C LEU A 96 0.97 -9.20 6.55
N LYS A 97 -0.16 -8.53 6.78
CA LYS A 97 -1.35 -9.09 7.45
C LYS A 97 -2.19 -9.98 6.51
N TYR A 98 -2.06 -9.84 5.17
CA TYR A 98 -2.97 -10.49 4.24
C TYR A 98 -2.83 -12.02 4.28
N PRO A 99 -3.95 -12.76 4.49
CA PRO A 99 -3.90 -14.20 4.69
C PRO A 99 -3.39 -14.95 3.45
N ASP A 100 -3.87 -14.56 2.27
CA ASP A 100 -3.61 -15.25 0.99
C ASP A 100 -2.29 -14.83 0.33
N LEU A 101 -1.46 -14.04 1.01
CA LEU A 101 -0.20 -13.61 0.45
C LEU A 101 0.81 -14.77 0.42
N SER A 102 1.26 -15.15 -0.78
CA SER A 102 2.26 -16.22 -0.95
C SER A 102 3.57 -15.91 -0.21
N LYS A 103 4.31 -16.95 0.17
CA LYS A 103 5.62 -16.80 0.85
C LYS A 103 6.57 -15.88 0.07
N LYS A 104 6.65 -16.07 -1.25
CA LYS A 104 7.47 -15.23 -2.15
C LYS A 104 7.05 -13.75 -2.07
N ARG A 105 5.74 -13.49 -2.08
CA ARG A 105 5.22 -12.12 -1.99
C ARG A 105 5.46 -11.51 -0.61
N LYS A 106 5.35 -12.31 0.48
CA LYS A 106 5.68 -11.87 1.84
C LYS A 106 7.14 -11.43 1.96
N LEU A 107 8.08 -12.17 1.35
CA LEU A 107 9.50 -11.77 1.30
C LEU A 107 9.68 -10.43 0.58
N TYR A 108 9.10 -10.28 -0.61
CA TYR A 108 9.17 -9.02 -1.36
C TYR A 108 8.61 -7.84 -0.55
N VAL A 109 7.43 -8.00 0.02
CA VAL A 109 6.74 -6.98 0.82
C VAL A 109 7.55 -6.60 2.06
N ALA A 110 8.15 -7.58 2.75
CA ALA A 110 9.01 -7.33 3.90
C ALA A 110 10.27 -6.53 3.50
N ALA A 111 10.90 -6.85 2.36
CA ALA A 111 12.03 -6.09 1.85
C ALA A 111 11.66 -4.63 1.51
N GLN A 112 10.48 -4.40 0.92
CA GLN A 112 9.98 -3.06 0.63
C GLN A 112 9.66 -2.27 1.92
N HIS A 113 9.02 -2.92 2.90
CA HIS A 113 8.79 -2.32 4.22
C HIS A 113 10.10 -1.81 4.84
N ILE A 114 11.16 -2.62 4.83
CA ILE A 114 12.50 -2.25 5.33
C ILE A 114 13.05 -1.07 4.52
N ALA A 115 13.03 -1.19 3.20
CA ALA A 115 13.59 -0.19 2.31
C ALA A 115 12.96 1.19 2.50
N PHE A 116 11.65 1.26 2.58
CA PHE A 116 10.93 2.52 2.81
C PHE A 116 11.12 3.05 4.23
N SER A 117 11.19 2.19 5.25
CA SER A 117 11.47 2.61 6.63
C SER A 117 12.84 3.26 6.76
N ILE A 118 13.86 2.71 6.09
CA ILE A 118 15.21 3.30 6.07
C ILE A 118 15.22 4.59 5.25
N TYR A 119 14.59 4.58 4.06
CA TYR A 119 14.53 5.76 3.19
C TYR A 119 13.78 6.92 3.85
N GLY A 120 12.72 6.63 4.59
CA GLY A 120 11.95 7.59 5.40
C GLY A 120 12.61 8.00 6.72
N HIS A 121 13.91 7.69 6.89
CA HIS A 121 14.68 8.04 8.09
C HIS A 121 14.08 7.53 9.42
N ASN A 122 13.32 6.44 9.37
CA ASN A 122 12.74 5.82 10.55
C ASN A 122 13.01 4.29 10.58
N PRO A 123 14.28 3.87 10.75
CA PRO A 123 14.62 2.44 10.78
C PRO A 123 13.99 1.70 11.97
N GLY A 124 13.62 2.39 13.04
CA GLY A 124 12.90 1.80 14.18
C GLY A 124 11.53 1.22 13.78
N TYR A 125 10.91 1.74 12.72
CA TYR A 125 9.63 1.24 12.23
C TYR A 125 9.72 -0.19 11.64
N ILE A 126 10.90 -0.65 11.22
CA ILE A 126 11.16 -2.01 10.78
C ILE A 126 10.69 -3.04 11.82
N TRP A 127 10.92 -2.75 13.08
CA TRP A 127 10.58 -3.65 14.20
C TRP A 127 9.08 -3.65 14.56
N LYS A 128 8.28 -2.75 13.98
CA LYS A 128 6.81 -2.76 14.06
C LYS A 128 6.16 -3.66 13.03
N SER A 129 6.96 -4.49 12.33
CA SER A 129 6.48 -5.40 11.29
C SER A 129 5.42 -6.38 11.80
N ASN A 130 4.37 -6.57 11.00
CA ASN A 130 3.32 -7.57 11.22
C ASN A 130 3.81 -9.02 10.97
N GLN A 131 5.00 -9.20 10.36
CA GLN A 131 5.60 -10.52 10.10
C GLN A 131 7.11 -10.48 10.35
N LYS A 132 7.51 -10.45 11.61
CA LYS A 132 8.90 -10.31 12.03
C LYS A 132 9.85 -11.34 11.38
N LYS A 133 9.39 -12.59 11.23
CA LYS A 133 10.16 -13.67 10.58
C LYS A 133 10.64 -13.28 9.18
N TYR A 134 9.75 -12.82 8.33
CA TYR A 134 10.07 -12.40 6.96
C TYR A 134 10.91 -11.13 6.96
N THR A 135 10.64 -10.21 7.88
CA THR A 135 11.39 -8.96 8.00
C THR A 135 12.84 -9.23 8.39
N VAL A 136 13.10 -10.05 9.39
CA VAL A 136 14.48 -10.42 9.78
C VAL A 136 15.22 -11.08 8.62
N LEU A 137 14.58 -12.04 7.93
CA LEU A 137 15.18 -12.74 6.79
C LEU A 137 15.54 -11.78 5.64
N MET A 138 14.74 -10.72 5.43
CA MET A 138 14.91 -9.78 4.32
C MET A 138 15.70 -8.52 4.69
N LEU A 139 16.24 -8.41 5.91
CA LEU A 139 17.04 -7.25 6.32
C LEU A 139 18.17 -6.89 5.34
N PRO A 140 19.04 -7.82 4.90
CA PRO A 140 20.14 -7.47 3.98
C PRO A 140 19.61 -6.92 2.65
N ILE A 141 18.59 -7.57 2.08
CA ILE A 141 17.98 -7.18 0.81
C ILE A 141 17.28 -5.84 0.93
N GLY A 142 16.54 -5.62 2.03
CA GLY A 142 15.86 -4.36 2.29
C GLY A 142 16.83 -3.17 2.40
N VAL A 143 18.00 -3.35 3.03
CA VAL A 143 19.05 -2.33 3.10
C VAL A 143 19.59 -2.00 1.69
N VAL A 144 19.89 -3.01 0.88
CA VAL A 144 20.35 -2.80 -0.50
C VAL A 144 19.29 -2.05 -1.32
N LEU A 145 18.01 -2.42 -1.19
CA LEU A 145 16.90 -1.73 -1.86
C LEU A 145 16.78 -0.27 -1.39
N ALA A 146 16.98 0.03 -0.11
CA ALA A 146 16.96 1.40 0.39
C ALA A 146 18.06 2.27 -0.25
N ILE A 147 19.29 1.74 -0.36
CA ILE A 147 20.41 2.42 -1.01
C ILE A 147 20.10 2.67 -2.48
N ARG A 148 19.61 1.65 -3.20
CA ARG A 148 19.21 1.78 -4.60
C ARG A 148 18.11 2.82 -4.80
N ARG A 149 17.07 2.80 -3.96
CA ARG A 149 15.96 3.76 -3.98
C ARG A 149 16.44 5.19 -3.77
N LYS A 150 17.35 5.41 -2.81
CA LYS A 150 17.94 6.72 -2.57
C LYS A 150 18.65 7.29 -3.80
N ARG A 151 19.29 6.43 -4.60
CA ARG A 151 19.92 6.84 -5.87
C ARG A 151 18.87 7.17 -6.93
N GLN A 152 17.90 6.30 -7.14
CA GLN A 152 16.84 6.46 -8.14
C GLN A 152 15.95 7.69 -7.90
N LEU A 153 15.65 8.01 -6.63
CA LEU A 153 14.80 9.14 -6.28
C LEU A 153 15.55 10.47 -6.13
N LYS A 154 16.88 10.49 -6.28
CA LYS A 154 17.64 11.74 -6.40
C LYS A 154 17.44 12.43 -7.76
N GLU A 155 17.10 11.64 -8.78
CA GLU A 155 16.96 12.08 -10.17
C GLU A 155 15.52 12.52 -10.51
N VAL A 156 14.61 12.48 -9.55
CA VAL A 156 13.21 12.89 -9.61
C VAL A 156 13.02 14.09 -8.67
#